data_4b1f33996e7fbcb39bf988a6fa22f0b8
#
_entry.id   4b1f33996e7fbcb39bf988a6fa22f0b8
#
_cell.length_a   1.000
_cell.length_b   1.000
_cell.length_c   1.000
_cell.angle_alpha   90.00
_cell.angle_beta   90.00
_cell.angle_gamma   90.00
#
_symmetry.space_group_name_H-M   'P 1'
#
loop_
_entity.id
_entity.type
_entity.pdbx_description
1 polymer ?
#
loop_
_entity_poly.entity_id
_entity_poly.type
_entity_poly.pdbx_seq_one_letter_code
_entity_poly.pdbx_strand_id
1 'polypeptide(L)'
;MGPDEENRSWPSWLKPLLRESFFVQCRIHADSHKSECNMYCLDCMSGAICPLYLAYHKDHRSIQIRMSSYHDVIRVKEIQKVLDVTGVQTYVINSARVVFLNQRPQPRPGKAVSNTCVVCNRSLLDSFRFFSLGCKIIGTSGNFARMRKGKMQVAGSSESEEYFSSNSGHKNHRGRDKQPRSFRLSTPQRK
;
A
#
# COMPACT_ATOMS: atom_id res chain seq x y z
N MET A 1 16.68 25.65 17.83
CA MET A 1 16.27 24.29 17.50
C MET A 1 15.18 23.90 18.49
N GLY A 2 13.93 24.04 18.09
CA GLY A 2 12.78 23.82 18.96
C GLY A 2 12.42 22.34 19.07
N PRO A 3 11.90 21.89 20.22
CA PRO A 3 11.56 20.49 20.47
C PRO A 3 10.19 20.04 19.96
N ASP A 4 9.57 20.73 18.99
CA ASP A 4 8.15 20.61 18.70
C ASP A 4 7.77 19.75 17.48
N GLU A 5 8.69 18.97 16.88
CA GLU A 5 8.35 18.08 15.74
C GLU A 5 7.94 16.65 16.13
N GLU A 6 8.00 16.26 17.40
CA GLU A 6 7.80 14.86 17.81
C GLU A 6 6.35 14.41 18.03
N ASN A 7 5.38 15.32 18.00
CA ASN A 7 3.99 14.97 18.31
C ASN A 7 2.98 15.47 17.28
N ARG A 8 3.23 15.29 15.99
CA ARG A 8 2.16 15.41 15.00
C ARG A 8 1.16 14.28 15.19
N SER A 9 0.16 14.54 16.02
CA SER A 9 -0.97 13.65 16.18
C SER A 9 -1.71 13.52 14.83
N TRP A 10 -1.68 12.31 14.25
CA TRP A 10 -2.45 12.02 13.05
C TRP A 10 -3.96 12.14 13.32
N PRO A 11 -4.78 12.60 12.35
CA PRO A 11 -6.22 12.61 12.52
C PRO A 11 -6.76 11.24 12.93
N SER A 12 -7.71 11.21 13.87
CA SER A 12 -8.28 9.98 14.43
C SER A 12 -8.86 9.03 13.37
N TRP A 13 -9.42 9.59 12.30
CA TRP A 13 -10.02 8.83 11.20
C TRP A 13 -9.01 8.11 10.29
N LEU A 14 -7.72 8.50 10.33
CA LEU A 14 -6.76 8.02 9.34
C LEU A 14 -6.37 6.55 9.54
N LYS A 15 -6.12 6.13 10.78
CA LYS A 15 -5.79 4.72 11.08
C LYS A 15 -6.96 3.77 10.79
N PRO A 16 -8.22 4.07 11.18
CA PRO A 16 -9.39 3.31 10.77
C PRO A 16 -9.53 3.22 9.25
N LEU A 17 -9.41 4.35 8.53
CA LEU A 17 -9.47 4.38 7.06
C LEU A 17 -8.48 3.40 6.41
N LEU A 18 -7.24 3.35 6.88
CA LEU A 18 -6.20 2.48 6.32
C LEU A 18 -6.42 0.98 6.60
N ARG A 19 -7.27 0.64 7.56
CA ARG A 19 -7.63 -0.75 7.91
C ARG A 19 -8.92 -1.22 7.27
N GLU A 20 -9.65 -0.29 6.65
CA GLU A 20 -10.97 -0.57 6.08
C GLU A 20 -10.86 -1.39 4.79
N SER A 21 -11.89 -2.22 4.57
CA SER A 21 -12.08 -2.98 3.33
C SER A 21 -13.09 -2.29 2.45
N PHE A 22 -12.63 -1.76 1.32
CA PHE A 22 -13.46 -1.08 0.35
C PHE A 22 -13.93 -2.02 -0.78
N PHE A 23 -14.88 -1.54 -1.59
CA PHE A 23 -15.46 -2.23 -2.75
C PHE A 23 -16.20 -3.52 -2.41
N VAL A 24 -16.60 -3.66 -1.15
CA VAL A 24 -17.55 -4.70 -0.73
C VAL A 24 -18.98 -4.23 -1.02
N GLN A 25 -19.88 -5.15 -1.31
CA GLN A 25 -21.28 -4.84 -1.57
C GLN A 25 -21.97 -4.36 -0.29
N CYS A 26 -22.74 -3.28 -0.39
CA CYS A 26 -23.49 -2.74 0.73
C CYS A 26 -24.63 -3.71 1.10
N ARG A 27 -24.72 -4.09 2.37
CA ARG A 27 -25.77 -5.00 2.86
C ARG A 27 -27.17 -4.39 2.81
N ILE A 28 -27.28 -3.06 2.93
CA ILE A 28 -28.55 -2.34 2.95
C ILE A 28 -29.08 -2.08 1.53
N HIS A 29 -28.15 -1.86 0.56
CA HIS A 29 -28.49 -1.49 -0.81
C HIS A 29 -27.99 -2.54 -1.81
N ALA A 30 -28.02 -3.83 -1.42
CA ALA A 30 -27.45 -4.91 -2.22
C ALA A 30 -28.00 -4.99 -3.64
N ASP A 31 -29.30 -4.70 -3.82
CA ASP A 31 -29.99 -4.77 -5.11
C ASP A 31 -29.84 -3.51 -5.97
N SER A 32 -29.05 -2.54 -5.52
CA SER A 32 -28.88 -1.26 -6.22
C SER A 32 -27.60 -1.24 -7.06
N HIS A 33 -27.64 -0.58 -8.21
CA HIS A 33 -26.52 -0.48 -9.15
C HIS A 33 -25.23 0.17 -8.60
N LYS A 34 -25.30 0.95 -7.54
CA LYS A 34 -24.15 1.65 -6.94
C LYS A 34 -23.98 1.24 -5.48
N SER A 35 -24.06 -0.05 -5.24
CA SER A 35 -24.03 -0.62 -3.89
C SER A 35 -22.63 -0.89 -3.36
N GLU A 36 -21.57 -0.73 -4.16
CA GLU A 36 -20.20 -0.91 -3.65
C GLU A 36 -19.82 0.17 -2.64
N CYS A 37 -19.29 -0.27 -1.49
CA CYS A 37 -18.85 0.61 -0.43
C CYS A 37 -17.48 1.21 -0.76
N ASN A 38 -17.49 2.39 -1.39
CA ASN A 38 -16.29 3.12 -1.81
C ASN A 38 -16.21 4.55 -1.27
N MET A 39 -17.05 4.87 -0.29
CA MET A 39 -17.04 6.15 0.43
C MET A 39 -16.64 5.92 1.88
N TYR A 40 -16.03 6.93 2.50
CA TYR A 40 -15.67 6.91 3.91
C TYR A 40 -16.00 8.25 4.56
N CYS A 41 -16.75 8.20 5.67
CA CYS A 41 -17.07 9.38 6.48
C CYS A 41 -15.95 9.63 7.49
N LEU A 42 -15.32 10.80 7.41
CA LEU A 42 -14.21 11.19 8.29
C LEU A 42 -14.66 11.51 9.72
N ASP A 43 -15.92 11.91 9.87
CA ASP A 43 -16.47 12.33 11.16
C ASP A 43 -17.07 11.15 11.94
N CYS A 44 -17.74 10.23 11.25
CA CYS A 44 -18.33 9.03 11.89
C CYS A 44 -17.34 7.87 12.08
N MET A 45 -16.43 7.67 11.14
CA MET A 45 -15.44 6.58 11.16
C MET A 45 -16.09 5.17 11.28
N SER A 46 -17.33 5.02 10.82
CA SER A 46 -18.17 3.83 10.98
C SER A 46 -17.92 2.73 9.94
N GLY A 47 -16.84 2.83 9.18
CA GLY A 47 -16.48 1.89 8.11
C GLY A 47 -16.78 2.41 6.72
N ALA A 48 -16.61 1.54 5.71
CA ALA A 48 -16.89 1.84 4.32
C ALA A 48 -18.39 1.91 4.06
N ILE A 49 -18.84 2.94 3.38
CA ILE A 49 -20.25 3.16 3.03
C ILE A 49 -20.41 3.26 1.51
N CYS A 50 -21.58 2.90 0.99
CA CYS A 50 -21.90 3.07 -0.41
C CYS A 50 -22.35 4.52 -0.72
N PRO A 51 -22.31 4.96 -1.99
CA PRO A 51 -22.75 6.29 -2.37
C PRO A 51 -24.22 6.59 -2.01
N LEU A 52 -25.09 5.59 -1.96
CA LEU A 52 -26.48 5.76 -1.59
C LEU A 52 -26.62 6.03 -0.08
N TYR A 53 -25.83 5.34 0.75
CA TYR A 53 -25.83 5.56 2.19
C TYR A 53 -25.22 6.93 2.57
N LEU A 54 -24.41 7.53 1.69
CA LEU A 54 -23.83 8.85 1.89
C LEU A 54 -24.89 9.94 2.09
N ALA A 55 -26.11 9.74 1.61
CA ALA A 55 -27.21 10.68 1.82
C ALA A 55 -27.51 10.97 3.31
N TYR A 56 -27.21 10.01 4.19
CA TYR A 56 -27.34 10.16 5.66
C TYR A 56 -26.18 10.93 6.30
N HIS A 57 -25.13 11.25 5.52
CA HIS A 57 -23.93 11.97 5.97
C HIS A 57 -23.73 13.30 5.25
N LYS A 58 -24.83 13.98 4.87
CA LYS A 58 -24.80 15.21 4.04
C LYS A 58 -23.92 16.32 4.63
N ASP A 59 -23.97 16.46 5.95
CA ASP A 59 -23.24 17.52 6.68
C ASP A 59 -21.87 17.05 7.19
N HIS A 60 -21.50 15.80 6.89
CA HIS A 60 -20.23 15.24 7.31
C HIS A 60 -19.19 15.29 6.19
N ARG A 61 -17.93 15.41 6.59
CA ARG A 61 -16.81 15.32 5.65
C ARG A 61 -16.64 13.88 5.20
N SER A 62 -16.69 13.66 3.92
CA SER A 62 -16.52 12.34 3.33
C SER A 62 -15.50 12.36 2.20
N ILE A 63 -14.86 11.23 1.96
CA ILE A 63 -13.91 11.03 0.87
C ILE A 63 -14.28 9.80 0.07
N GLN A 64 -13.96 9.84 -1.21
CA GLN A 64 -14.18 8.70 -2.11
C GLN A 64 -12.89 7.93 -2.33
N ILE A 65 -12.95 6.63 -2.06
CA ILE A 65 -11.89 5.70 -2.39
C ILE A 65 -12.09 5.20 -3.82
N ARG A 66 -11.00 5.03 -4.54
CA ARG A 66 -10.98 4.49 -5.90
C ARG A 66 -10.04 3.32 -5.98
N MET A 67 -10.23 2.47 -6.96
CA MET A 67 -9.38 1.31 -7.19
C MET A 67 -8.42 1.57 -8.35
N SER A 68 -7.16 1.20 -8.17
CA SER A 68 -6.15 1.15 -9.21
C SER A 68 -5.33 -0.11 -9.10
N SER A 69 -5.39 -0.98 -10.11
CA SER A 69 -4.69 -2.27 -10.11
C SER A 69 -4.92 -3.05 -8.81
N TYR A 70 -6.16 -3.16 -8.39
CA TYR A 70 -6.61 -3.84 -7.16
C TYR A 70 -6.11 -3.21 -5.84
N HIS A 71 -5.71 -1.94 -5.86
CA HIS A 71 -5.28 -1.21 -4.68
C HIS A 71 -6.05 0.09 -4.51
N ASP A 72 -6.31 0.43 -3.26
CA ASP A 72 -7.07 1.61 -2.88
C ASP A 72 -6.25 2.88 -3.05
N VAL A 73 -6.86 3.86 -3.71
CA VAL A 73 -6.26 5.18 -3.96
C VAL A 73 -7.26 6.29 -3.64
N ILE A 74 -6.74 7.46 -3.29
CA ILE A 74 -7.50 8.69 -3.10
C ILE A 74 -6.95 9.77 -4.03
N ARG A 75 -7.83 10.60 -4.58
CA ARG A 75 -7.40 11.80 -5.33
C ARG A 75 -6.70 12.78 -4.41
N VAL A 76 -5.55 13.29 -4.86
CA VAL A 76 -4.76 14.28 -4.11
C VAL A 76 -5.60 15.49 -3.75
N LYS A 77 -6.39 16.04 -4.70
CA LYS A 77 -7.25 17.20 -4.48
C LYS A 77 -8.34 17.00 -3.41
N GLU A 78 -8.69 15.75 -3.10
CA GLU A 78 -9.66 15.43 -2.05
C GLU A 78 -8.97 15.32 -0.70
N ILE A 79 -7.93 14.51 -0.62
CA ILE A 79 -7.25 14.21 0.64
C ILE A 79 -6.44 15.39 1.19
N GLN A 80 -5.86 16.23 0.32
CA GLN A 80 -5.05 17.37 0.75
C GLN A 80 -5.85 18.45 1.52
N LYS A 81 -7.18 18.42 1.44
CA LYS A 81 -8.05 19.31 2.20
C LYS A 81 -8.10 18.98 3.69
N VAL A 82 -7.78 17.75 4.04
CA VAL A 82 -7.94 17.20 5.40
C VAL A 82 -6.66 16.57 5.95
N LEU A 83 -5.65 16.36 5.10
CA LEU A 83 -4.39 15.71 5.47
C LEU A 83 -3.23 16.26 4.63
N ASP A 84 -2.10 16.54 5.30
CA ASP A 84 -0.84 16.81 4.61
C ASP A 84 -0.27 15.53 3.98
N VAL A 85 -0.14 15.54 2.65
CA VAL A 85 0.41 14.43 1.86
C VAL A 85 1.84 14.70 1.37
N THR A 86 2.51 15.72 1.88
CA THR A 86 3.88 16.07 1.51
C THR A 86 4.81 14.87 1.70
N GLY A 87 5.68 14.64 0.73
CA GLY A 87 6.62 13.51 0.72
C GLY A 87 6.01 12.16 0.36
N VAL A 88 4.69 12.04 0.16
CA VAL A 88 4.05 10.84 -0.38
C VAL A 88 4.03 10.89 -1.89
N GLN A 89 4.52 9.84 -2.57
CA GLN A 89 4.54 9.77 -4.01
C GLN A 89 3.13 9.81 -4.61
N THR A 90 2.95 10.69 -5.57
CA THR A 90 1.70 10.82 -6.32
C THR A 90 1.83 10.15 -7.67
N TYR A 91 0.71 9.63 -8.17
CA TYR A 91 0.58 8.97 -9.47
C TYR A 91 -0.51 9.65 -10.29
N VAL A 92 -0.35 9.67 -11.61
CA VAL A 92 -1.41 10.13 -12.52
C VAL A 92 -2.14 8.90 -13.06
N ILE A 93 -3.41 8.76 -12.71
CA ILE A 93 -4.28 7.66 -13.12
C ILE A 93 -5.58 8.26 -13.63
N ASN A 94 -5.96 7.92 -14.87
CA ASN A 94 -7.16 8.49 -15.53
C ASN A 94 -7.21 10.02 -15.40
N SER A 95 -6.11 10.69 -15.77
CA SER A 95 -5.94 12.15 -15.73
C SER A 95 -6.11 12.80 -14.35
N ALA A 96 -6.10 12.02 -13.27
CA ALA A 96 -6.18 12.51 -11.90
C ALA A 96 -4.93 12.14 -11.10
N ARG A 97 -4.41 13.09 -10.30
CA ARG A 97 -3.35 12.79 -9.34
C ARG A 97 -3.94 12.06 -8.14
N VAL A 98 -3.35 10.94 -7.78
CA VAL A 98 -3.77 10.08 -6.67
C VAL A 98 -2.60 9.70 -5.77
N VAL A 99 -2.91 9.28 -4.54
CA VAL A 99 -2.00 8.62 -3.60
C VAL A 99 -2.56 7.25 -3.24
N PHE A 100 -1.69 6.28 -3.00
CA PHE A 100 -2.10 4.97 -2.47
C PHE A 100 -2.36 5.06 -0.97
N LEU A 101 -3.37 4.33 -0.48
CA LEU A 101 -3.64 4.21 0.95
C LEU A 101 -2.56 3.38 1.64
N ASN A 102 -2.33 2.19 1.16
CA ASN A 102 -1.43 1.22 1.76
C ASN A 102 -0.30 0.82 0.80
N GLN A 103 0.71 0.17 1.35
CA GLN A 103 1.77 -0.43 0.56
C GLN A 103 1.21 -1.56 -0.32
N ARG A 104 1.87 -1.80 -1.44
CA ARG A 104 1.56 -2.92 -2.32
C ARG A 104 2.83 -3.71 -2.64
N PRO A 105 2.74 -5.00 -2.91
CA PRO A 105 3.89 -5.80 -3.31
C PRO A 105 4.60 -5.19 -4.54
N GLN A 106 5.92 -5.24 -4.56
CA GLN A 106 6.73 -4.94 -5.72
C GLN A 106 7.42 -6.23 -6.16
N PRO A 107 7.17 -6.72 -7.38
CA PRO A 107 7.67 -8.02 -7.81
C PRO A 107 9.20 -8.10 -7.83
N ARG A 108 9.87 -7.04 -8.23
CA ARG A 108 11.35 -6.91 -8.21
C ARG A 108 11.74 -5.43 -8.14
N PRO A 109 12.73 -5.04 -7.33
CA PRO A 109 13.33 -3.70 -7.43
C PRO A 109 14.02 -3.58 -8.80
N GLY A 110 13.81 -2.43 -9.46
CA GLY A 110 14.53 -2.12 -10.70
C GLY A 110 16.04 -2.06 -10.45
N LYS A 111 16.84 -2.51 -11.42
CA LYS A 111 18.28 -2.25 -11.42
C LYS A 111 18.49 -0.74 -11.51
N ALA A 112 19.32 -0.14 -10.68
CA ALA A 112 19.63 1.29 -10.63
C ALA A 112 18.49 2.20 -10.11
N VAL A 113 17.91 1.90 -8.95
CA VAL A 113 17.00 2.79 -8.26
C VAL A 113 17.77 3.64 -7.25
N SER A 114 17.77 4.96 -7.44
CA SER A 114 18.45 5.92 -6.55
C SER A 114 17.67 6.16 -5.26
N ASN A 115 16.32 6.13 -5.30
CA ASN A 115 15.47 6.47 -4.18
C ASN A 115 14.42 5.41 -3.88
N THR A 116 14.22 5.09 -2.61
CA THR A 116 13.25 4.09 -2.15
C THR A 116 12.45 4.59 -0.95
N CYS A 117 11.24 4.05 -0.80
CA CYS A 117 10.41 4.31 0.36
C CYS A 117 11.11 3.84 1.65
N VAL A 118 11.21 4.74 2.63
CA VAL A 118 11.87 4.44 3.91
C VAL A 118 11.20 3.34 4.73
N VAL A 119 9.99 2.93 4.37
CA VAL A 119 9.21 1.90 5.07
C VAL A 119 9.14 0.58 4.30
N CYS A 120 8.71 0.61 3.04
CA CYS A 120 8.45 -0.60 2.25
C CYS A 120 9.53 -0.88 1.18
N ASN A 121 10.58 -0.08 1.11
CA ASN A 121 11.71 -0.19 0.17
C ASN A 121 11.30 -0.15 -1.33
N ARG A 122 10.06 0.26 -1.63
CA ARG A 122 9.61 0.41 -3.00
C ARG A 122 10.30 1.60 -3.66
N SER A 123 10.69 1.44 -4.92
CA SER A 123 11.29 2.50 -5.74
C SER A 123 10.37 3.72 -5.82
N LEU A 124 10.94 4.90 -5.63
CA LEU A 124 10.27 6.19 -5.68
C LEU A 124 11.01 7.14 -6.63
N LEU A 125 10.32 8.17 -7.07
CA LEU A 125 10.97 9.35 -7.68
C LEU A 125 11.73 10.14 -6.60
N ASP A 126 12.77 10.83 -6.97
CA ASP A 126 13.75 11.45 -6.06
C ASP A 126 13.18 12.43 -5.04
N SER A 127 12.06 13.08 -5.36
CA SER A 127 11.41 14.06 -4.47
C SER A 127 10.53 13.44 -3.37
N PHE A 128 10.34 12.12 -3.36
CA PHE A 128 9.42 11.46 -2.43
C PHE A 128 10.14 10.59 -1.41
N ARG A 129 9.54 10.46 -0.22
CA ARG A 129 10.06 9.64 0.90
C ARG A 129 9.19 8.44 1.21
N PHE A 130 7.89 8.50 0.87
CA PHE A 130 6.90 7.50 1.21
C PHE A 130 6.14 7.05 -0.03
N PHE A 131 5.89 5.75 -0.13
CA PHE A 131 5.09 5.20 -1.23
C PHE A 131 3.58 5.46 -1.06
N SER A 132 3.07 5.42 0.16
CA SER A 132 1.65 5.50 0.49
C SER A 132 1.40 6.29 1.77
N LEU A 133 0.13 6.59 2.06
CA LEU A 133 -0.27 7.21 3.33
C LEU A 133 0.10 6.33 4.53
N GLY A 134 -0.13 5.02 4.44
CA GLY A 134 0.28 4.06 5.47
C GLY A 134 1.79 4.08 5.72
N CYS A 135 2.60 4.17 4.65
CA CYS A 135 4.05 4.32 4.80
C CYS A 135 4.43 5.65 5.50
N LYS A 136 3.73 6.75 5.18
CA LYS A 136 3.99 8.04 5.84
C LYS A 136 3.73 7.97 7.34
N ILE A 137 2.60 7.39 7.77
CA ILE A 137 2.27 7.23 9.19
C ILE A 137 3.34 6.39 9.91
N ILE A 138 3.70 5.24 9.35
CA ILE A 138 4.70 4.36 9.95
C ILE A 138 6.05 5.06 10.03
N GLY A 139 6.51 5.63 8.91
CA GLY A 139 7.85 6.21 8.79
C GLY A 139 8.06 7.49 9.58
N THR A 140 6.99 8.17 10.03
CA THR A 140 7.03 9.35 10.90
C THR A 140 6.71 9.03 12.35
N SER A 141 6.42 7.78 12.70
CA SER A 141 6.23 7.39 14.10
C SER A 141 7.56 7.33 14.84
N GLY A 142 7.59 7.80 16.10
CA GLY A 142 8.79 7.79 16.95
C GLY A 142 9.39 6.40 17.14
N ASN A 143 8.55 5.35 17.15
CA ASN A 143 9.01 3.96 17.24
C ASN A 143 9.79 3.52 16.00
N PHE A 144 9.40 3.97 14.79
CA PHE A 144 10.11 3.65 13.57
C PHE A 144 11.53 4.28 13.54
N ALA A 145 11.64 5.51 14.00
CA ALA A 145 12.93 6.20 14.12
C ALA A 145 13.88 5.47 15.09
N ARG A 146 13.37 4.97 16.22
CA ARG A 146 14.15 4.17 17.20
C ARG A 146 14.61 2.85 16.61
N MET A 147 13.75 2.11 15.90
CA MET A 147 14.11 0.83 15.25
C MET A 147 15.22 1.01 14.22
N ARG A 148 15.22 2.07 13.44
CA ARG A 148 16.28 2.34 12.47
C ARG A 148 17.62 2.68 13.13
N LYS A 149 17.62 3.44 14.22
CA LYS A 149 18.85 3.73 14.99
C LYS A 149 19.43 2.48 15.60
N GLY A 150 18.62 1.56 16.18
CA GLY A 150 19.07 0.28 16.73
C GLY A 150 19.68 -0.65 15.68
N LYS A 151 19.14 -0.68 14.46
CA LYS A 151 19.67 -1.51 13.38
C LYS A 151 20.99 -1.00 12.80
N MET A 152 21.28 0.29 12.90
CA MET A 152 22.57 0.87 12.51
C MET A 152 23.68 0.60 13.52
N GLN A 153 23.36 0.43 14.80
CA GLN A 153 24.35 0.13 15.84
C GLN A 153 24.79 -1.33 15.85
N VAL A 154 23.97 -2.26 15.37
CA VAL A 154 24.30 -3.71 15.29
C VAL A 154 25.09 -4.05 14.03
N ALA A 155 25.12 -3.20 13.01
CA ALA A 155 25.87 -3.44 11.76
C ALA A 155 27.35 -2.98 11.82
N GLY A 156 27.81 -2.52 12.98
CA GLY A 156 29.16 -1.96 13.19
C GLY A 156 30.14 -2.89 13.93
N SER A 157 29.76 -4.12 14.26
CA SER A 157 30.66 -5.11 14.89
C SER A 157 30.61 -6.41 14.11
N SER A 158 31.39 -6.47 13.03
CA SER A 158 31.76 -7.73 12.39
C SER A 158 33.16 -8.12 12.87
N GLU A 159 33.21 -8.96 13.87
CA GLU A 159 34.36 -9.80 14.11
C GLU A 159 34.29 -11.02 13.19
N SER A 160 35.35 -11.21 12.51
CA SER A 160 35.71 -12.33 11.67
C SER A 160 35.80 -13.62 12.48
N GLU A 161 35.06 -14.65 12.11
CA GLU A 161 35.46 -16.03 12.41
C GLU A 161 35.34 -16.88 11.15
N GLU A 162 36.53 -17.25 10.66
CA GLU A 162 36.75 -18.41 9.80
C GLU A 162 36.40 -19.68 10.54
N TYR A 163 35.63 -20.57 9.97
CA TYR A 163 35.82 -21.99 10.24
C TYR A 163 35.26 -22.92 9.16
N PHE A 164 36.20 -23.62 8.52
CA PHE A 164 36.26 -25.01 8.05
C PHE A 164 35.19 -25.63 7.17
N SER A 165 35.66 -25.91 5.99
CA SER A 165 35.21 -26.93 5.04
C SER A 165 35.06 -28.31 5.65
N SER A 166 34.00 -29.01 5.37
CA SER A 166 33.94 -30.46 5.36
C SER A 166 33.06 -30.97 4.23
N ASN A 167 33.74 -31.66 3.38
CA ASN A 167 33.36 -32.39 2.19
C ASN A 167 32.60 -33.67 2.58
N SER A 168 31.47 -33.97 1.94
CA SER A 168 31.16 -35.34 1.55
C SER A 168 29.95 -35.37 0.60
N GLY A 169 30.23 -35.94 -0.51
CA GLY A 169 29.35 -36.20 -1.63
C GLY A 169 28.41 -37.40 -1.41
N HIS A 170 27.34 -37.41 -2.18
CA HIS A 170 26.87 -38.63 -2.86
C HIS A 170 25.78 -38.33 -3.92
N LYS A 171 26.12 -38.72 -5.15
CA LYS A 171 25.36 -39.42 -6.23
C LYS A 171 23.92 -39.05 -6.58
N ASN A 172 23.81 -38.64 -7.83
CA ASN A 172 22.88 -39.02 -8.91
C ASN A 172 21.57 -39.73 -8.58
N HIS A 173 20.45 -39.15 -9.09
CA HIS A 173 19.51 -39.94 -9.90
C HIS A 173 18.84 -39.07 -10.96
N ARG A 174 18.93 -39.56 -12.19
CA ARG A 174 18.20 -39.09 -13.39
C ARG A 174 16.73 -39.46 -13.26
N GLY A 175 15.83 -38.58 -13.66
CA GLY A 175 14.39 -38.86 -13.82
C GLY A 175 13.80 -37.92 -14.88
N ARG A 176 13.50 -38.46 -15.99
CA ARG A 176 12.97 -38.08 -17.29
C ARG A 176 11.63 -37.35 -17.20
N ASP A 177 11.50 -36.37 -18.08
CA ASP A 177 10.34 -35.95 -18.88
C ASP A 177 8.92 -36.27 -18.44
N LYS A 178 8.10 -35.18 -18.38
CA LYS A 178 6.78 -35.16 -19.06
C LYS A 178 6.27 -33.73 -19.22
N GLN A 179 6.18 -33.31 -20.47
CA GLN A 179 5.51 -32.12 -21.01
C GLN A 179 3.97 -32.24 -20.89
N PRO A 180 3.22 -31.24 -20.42
CA PRO A 180 1.77 -31.25 -20.58
C PRO A 180 1.37 -30.51 -21.84
N ARG A 181 0.43 -31.14 -22.53
CA ARG A 181 -0.18 -30.80 -23.80
C ARG A 181 -0.93 -29.46 -23.79
N SER A 182 -0.78 -28.73 -24.89
CA SER A 182 -1.58 -27.56 -25.26
C SER A 182 -3.06 -27.91 -25.44
N PHE A 183 -3.95 -27.24 -24.72
CA PHE A 183 -5.37 -27.20 -25.01
C PHE A 183 -5.66 -26.08 -26.00
N ARG A 184 -6.13 -26.45 -27.22
CA ARG A 184 -6.74 -25.55 -28.20
C ARG A 184 -8.17 -25.23 -27.75
N LEU A 185 -8.49 -23.98 -27.62
CA LEU A 185 -9.87 -23.49 -27.49
C LEU A 185 -10.44 -23.27 -28.88
N SER A 186 -11.51 -23.99 -29.18
CA SER A 186 -12.33 -23.85 -30.39
C SER A 186 -13.33 -22.72 -30.21
N THR A 187 -13.35 -21.79 -31.15
CA THR A 187 -14.36 -20.73 -31.30
C THR A 187 -15.69 -21.29 -31.84
N PRO A 188 -16.86 -20.90 -31.32
CA PRO A 188 -18.14 -21.20 -31.95
C PRO A 188 -18.48 -20.14 -32.99
N GLN A 189 -18.84 -20.62 -34.20
CA GLN A 189 -19.40 -19.82 -35.28
C GLN A 189 -20.84 -19.44 -34.99
N ARG A 190 -21.17 -18.19 -35.33
CA ARG A 190 -22.57 -17.68 -35.39
C ARG A 190 -23.34 -18.31 -36.52
N LYS A 191 -24.57 -18.65 -36.24
CA LYS A 191 -25.72 -18.62 -37.17
C LYS A 191 -26.74 -17.63 -36.64
#